data_0a08febfe1cde0ff96338940059bf10a
#
_entry.id   0a08febfe1cde0ff96338940059bf10a
#
_cell.length_a   1.000
_cell.length_b   1.000
_cell.length_c   1.000
_cell.angle_alpha   90.00
_cell.angle_beta   90.00
_cell.angle_gamma   90.00
#
_symmetry.space_group_name_H-M   'P 1'
#
loop_
_entity.id
_entity.type
_entity.pdbx_description
1 polymer ?
#
loop_
_entity_poly.entity_id
_entity_poly.type
_entity_poly.pdbx_seq_one_letter_code
_entity_poly.pdbx_strand_id
1 'polypeptide(L)'
;MRFMLSFQMPTERANALIKEGTFAQTMQSIMEDIKPEAVYFTNLDGARGGIFFINMDDASELPGMVEPLFHALDAPIKLQLVMTPEDLQKGTPALEQAAQKYG
;
A
#
# COMPACT_ATOMS: atom_id res chain seq x y z
N MET A 1 -6.36 10.37 5.76
CA MET A 1 -5.52 9.43 6.53
C MET A 1 -4.53 8.75 5.60
N ARG A 2 -3.32 8.60 6.07
CA ARG A 2 -2.24 7.98 5.29
C ARG A 2 -2.12 6.51 5.60
N PHE A 3 -1.96 5.70 4.55
CA PHE A 3 -1.79 4.26 4.65
C PHE A 3 -0.54 3.82 3.91
N MET A 4 0.11 2.80 4.43
CA MET A 4 1.13 2.06 3.71
C MET A 4 0.46 0.85 3.09
N LEU A 5 0.46 0.80 1.77
CA LEU A 5 -0.06 -0.32 1.01
C LEU A 5 1.12 -1.07 0.43
N SER A 6 1.35 -2.28 0.89
CA SER A 6 2.36 -3.16 0.32
C SER A 6 1.69 -4.27 -0.47
N PHE A 7 2.31 -4.66 -1.58
CA PHE A 7 1.77 -5.71 -2.44
C PHE A 7 2.89 -6.58 -2.96
N GLN A 8 2.59 -7.88 -3.10
CA GLN A 8 3.46 -8.83 -3.79
C GLN A 8 2.96 -9.06 -5.19
N MET A 9 3.87 -9.12 -6.14
CA MET A 9 3.54 -9.52 -7.50
C MET A 9 3.80 -11.02 -7.63
N PRO A 10 2.76 -11.83 -7.88
CA PRO A 10 3.00 -13.25 -8.15
C PRO A 10 4.01 -13.41 -9.26
N THR A 11 5.02 -14.23 -9.03
CA THR A 11 6.18 -14.35 -9.93
C THR A 11 5.75 -14.71 -11.36
N GLU A 12 4.83 -15.65 -11.49
CA GLU A 12 4.33 -16.09 -12.81
C GLU A 12 3.66 -14.94 -13.56
N ARG A 13 2.78 -14.20 -12.88
CA ARG A 13 2.06 -13.09 -13.51
C ARG A 13 3.02 -11.98 -13.92
N ALA A 14 3.93 -11.57 -13.03
CA ALA A 14 4.91 -10.53 -13.33
C ALA A 14 5.84 -10.95 -14.48
N ASN A 15 6.31 -12.20 -14.48
CA ASN A 15 7.13 -12.71 -15.56
C ASN A 15 6.40 -12.66 -16.92
N ALA A 16 5.11 -13.00 -16.93
CA ALA A 16 4.31 -12.93 -18.15
C ALA A 16 4.25 -11.50 -18.70
N LEU A 17 3.96 -10.54 -17.85
CA LEU A 17 3.90 -9.13 -18.26
C LEU A 17 5.27 -8.63 -18.78
N ILE A 18 6.34 -9.02 -18.12
CA ILE A 18 7.71 -8.63 -18.54
C ILE A 18 8.03 -9.23 -19.91
N LYS A 19 7.72 -10.50 -20.12
CA LYS A 19 7.96 -11.19 -21.41
C LYS A 19 7.13 -10.60 -22.53
N GLU A 20 5.91 -10.18 -22.24
CA GLU A 20 5.02 -9.51 -23.20
C GLU A 20 5.43 -8.07 -23.51
N GLY A 21 6.31 -7.48 -22.67
CA GLY A 21 6.73 -6.10 -22.81
C GLY A 21 5.69 -5.09 -22.31
N THR A 22 4.73 -5.51 -21.49
CA THR A 22 3.63 -4.68 -21.00
C THR A 22 3.74 -4.32 -19.52
N PHE A 23 4.78 -4.79 -18.83
CA PHE A 23 4.92 -4.59 -17.38
C PHE A 23 4.99 -3.11 -17.00
N ALA A 24 5.85 -2.35 -17.66
CA ALA A 24 6.02 -0.92 -17.32
C ALA A 24 4.74 -0.12 -17.55
N GLN A 25 4.03 -0.38 -18.64
CA GLN A 25 2.77 0.28 -18.94
C GLN A 25 1.69 -0.09 -17.93
N THR A 26 1.63 -1.35 -17.52
CA THR A 26 0.70 -1.82 -16.50
C THR A 26 0.95 -1.09 -15.17
N MET A 27 2.21 -1.01 -14.73
CA MET A 27 2.55 -0.29 -13.51
C MET A 27 2.21 1.20 -13.61
N GLN A 28 2.45 1.81 -14.76
CA GLN A 28 2.10 3.21 -14.96
C GLN A 28 0.59 3.44 -14.84
N SER A 29 -0.22 2.57 -15.43
CA SER A 29 -1.68 2.65 -15.33
C SER A 29 -2.15 2.51 -13.88
N ILE A 30 -1.58 1.57 -13.14
CA ILE A 30 -1.89 1.38 -11.72
C ILE A 30 -1.59 2.65 -10.93
N MET A 31 -0.41 3.24 -11.15
CA MET A 31 -0.01 4.46 -10.43
C MET A 31 -0.87 5.66 -10.81
N GLU A 32 -1.32 5.76 -12.06
CA GLU A 32 -2.25 6.80 -12.50
C GLU A 32 -3.61 6.70 -11.82
N ASP A 33 -4.09 5.48 -11.59
CA ASP A 33 -5.37 5.25 -10.94
C ASP A 33 -5.30 5.47 -9.43
N ILE A 34 -4.26 4.95 -8.78
CA ILE A 34 -4.12 5.00 -7.32
C ILE A 34 -3.57 6.34 -6.85
N LYS A 35 -2.71 6.98 -7.63
CA LYS A 35 -2.06 8.27 -7.34
C LYS A 35 -1.37 8.27 -5.98
N PRO A 36 -0.41 7.37 -5.75
CA PRO A 36 0.28 7.31 -4.47
C PRO A 36 1.14 8.56 -4.24
N GLU A 37 1.29 8.94 -2.97
CA GLU A 37 2.16 10.04 -2.55
C GLU A 37 3.64 9.68 -2.68
N ALA A 38 3.98 8.40 -2.46
CA ALA A 38 5.33 7.87 -2.59
C ALA A 38 5.25 6.42 -3.05
N VAL A 39 6.24 5.99 -3.81
CA VAL A 39 6.32 4.66 -4.41
C VAL A 39 7.71 4.10 -4.21
N TYR A 40 7.79 2.85 -3.75
CA TYR A 40 9.05 2.11 -3.67
C TYR A 40 8.83 0.70 -4.17
N PHE A 41 9.80 0.15 -4.87
CA PHE A 41 9.79 -1.25 -5.30
C PHE A 41 10.90 -2.00 -4.59
N THR A 42 10.60 -3.24 -4.21
CA THR A 42 11.54 -4.08 -3.46
C THR A 42 11.14 -5.54 -3.58
N ASN A 43 11.86 -6.39 -2.90
CA ASN A 43 11.46 -7.78 -2.69
C ASN A 43 10.69 -7.87 -1.37
N LEU A 44 9.52 -8.50 -1.41
CA LEU A 44 8.70 -8.74 -0.22
C LEU A 44 8.48 -10.25 -0.10
N ASP A 45 8.98 -10.84 0.98
CA ASP A 45 8.83 -12.27 1.26
C ASP A 45 9.23 -13.16 0.08
N GLY A 46 10.32 -12.82 -0.59
CA GLY A 46 10.87 -13.62 -1.68
C GLY A 46 10.25 -13.40 -3.05
N ALA A 47 9.36 -12.44 -3.21
CA ALA A 47 8.76 -12.07 -4.48
C ALA A 47 8.98 -10.59 -4.77
N ARG A 48 8.86 -10.19 -6.05
CA ARG A 48 8.83 -8.77 -6.39
C ARG A 48 7.66 -8.12 -5.70
N GLY A 49 7.84 -6.91 -5.22
CA GLY A 49 6.76 -6.18 -4.59
C GLY A 49 6.94 -4.67 -4.66
N GLY A 50 5.95 -4.00 -4.15
CA GLY A 50 5.97 -2.55 -4.06
C GLY A 50 5.35 -2.07 -2.77
N ILE A 51 5.70 -0.84 -2.43
CA ILE A 51 5.14 -0.15 -1.27
C ILE A 51 4.66 1.21 -1.77
N PHE A 52 3.36 1.45 -1.61
CA PHE A 52 2.73 2.73 -1.92
C PHE A 52 2.30 3.39 -0.63
N PHE A 53 2.57 4.67 -0.51
CA PHE A 53 1.95 5.49 0.53
C PHE A 53 0.79 6.23 -0.10
N ILE A 54 -0.41 5.99 0.41
CA ILE A 54 -1.66 6.49 -0.15
C ILE A 54 -2.45 7.27 0.89
N ASN A 55 -3.29 8.17 0.43
CA ASN A 55 -4.20 8.92 1.29
C ASN A 55 -5.64 8.51 0.99
N MET A 56 -6.39 8.18 2.05
CA MET A 56 -7.82 7.95 1.95
C MET A 56 -8.52 8.69 3.08
N ASP A 57 -9.56 9.44 2.74
CA ASP A 57 -10.37 10.17 3.72
C ASP A 57 -11.66 9.42 4.05
N ASP A 58 -12.10 8.54 3.16
CA ASP A 58 -13.35 7.80 3.27
C ASP A 58 -13.15 6.34 2.90
N ALA A 59 -13.79 5.46 3.66
CA ALA A 59 -13.68 4.01 3.43
C ALA A 59 -14.14 3.59 2.03
N SER A 60 -15.04 4.34 1.41
CA SER A 60 -15.51 4.05 0.05
C SER A 60 -14.43 4.19 -1.02
N GLU A 61 -13.31 4.83 -0.70
CA GLU A 61 -12.18 4.95 -1.62
C GLU A 61 -11.35 3.66 -1.72
N LEU A 62 -11.57 2.71 -0.79
CA LEU A 62 -10.76 1.49 -0.74
C LEU A 62 -10.75 0.70 -2.05
N PRO A 63 -11.89 0.42 -2.72
CA PRO A 63 -11.85 -0.34 -3.97
C PRO A 63 -10.98 0.32 -5.04
N GLY A 64 -11.03 1.63 -5.18
CA GLY A 64 -10.20 2.35 -6.15
C GLY A 64 -8.72 2.25 -5.89
N MET A 65 -8.33 2.01 -4.63
CA MET A 65 -6.93 1.88 -4.24
C MET A 65 -6.39 0.46 -4.38
N VAL A 66 -7.23 -0.56 -4.24
CA VAL A 66 -6.77 -1.95 -4.19
C VAL A 66 -7.13 -2.78 -5.43
N GLU A 67 -8.28 -2.53 -6.05
CA GLU A 67 -8.74 -3.32 -7.19
C GLU A 67 -7.80 -3.26 -8.40
N PRO A 68 -7.16 -2.13 -8.72
CA PRO A 68 -6.18 -2.14 -9.80
C PRO A 68 -5.05 -3.15 -9.59
N LEU A 69 -4.60 -3.33 -8.36
CA LEU A 69 -3.56 -4.31 -8.03
C LEU A 69 -4.07 -5.75 -8.14
N PHE A 70 -5.30 -6.00 -7.71
CA PHE A 70 -5.91 -7.31 -7.82
C PHE A 70 -6.09 -7.74 -9.27
N HIS A 71 -6.64 -6.87 -10.11
CA HIS A 71 -6.95 -7.22 -11.50
C HIS A 71 -5.73 -7.23 -12.41
N ALA A 72 -4.85 -6.24 -12.28
CA ALA A 72 -3.71 -6.14 -13.18
C ALA A 72 -2.59 -7.10 -12.83
N LEU A 73 -2.37 -7.37 -11.54
CA LEU A 73 -1.19 -8.12 -11.08
C LEU A 73 -1.53 -9.40 -10.31
N ASP A 74 -2.81 -9.68 -10.03
CA ASP A 74 -3.20 -10.76 -9.12
C ASP A 74 -2.49 -10.64 -7.76
N ALA A 75 -2.22 -9.42 -7.32
CA ALA A 75 -1.35 -9.15 -6.19
C ALA A 75 -2.11 -9.20 -4.87
N PRO A 76 -1.69 -10.03 -3.90
CA PRO A 76 -2.15 -9.87 -2.52
C PRO A 76 -1.58 -8.58 -1.94
N ILE A 77 -2.34 -7.95 -1.07
CA ILE A 77 -1.94 -6.68 -0.46
C ILE A 77 -1.97 -6.75 1.06
N LYS A 78 -1.22 -5.83 1.68
CA LYS A 78 -1.36 -5.48 3.09
C LYS A 78 -1.57 -3.98 3.16
N LEU A 79 -2.54 -3.56 3.97
CA LEU A 79 -2.86 -2.15 4.16
C LEU A 79 -2.73 -1.82 5.64
N GLN A 80 -1.88 -0.84 5.95
CA GLN A 80 -1.62 -0.43 7.32
C GLN A 80 -1.81 1.07 7.47
N LEU A 81 -2.58 1.46 8.47
CA LEU A 81 -2.66 2.87 8.86
C LEU A 81 -1.31 3.28 9.40
N VAL A 82 -0.79 4.41 8.95
CA VAL A 82 0.46 4.97 9.45
C VAL A 82 0.19 6.34 10.05
N MET A 83 1.01 6.68 11.05
CA MET A 83 0.94 7.99 11.71
C MET A 83 2.19 8.78 11.37
N THR A 84 2.01 10.09 11.17
CA THR A 84 3.13 11.02 11.19
C THR A 84 3.58 11.26 12.63
N PRO A 85 4.79 11.81 12.85
CA PRO A 85 5.18 12.23 14.20
C PRO A 85 4.17 13.16 14.89
N GLU A 86 3.51 14.03 14.12
CA GLU A 86 2.47 14.91 14.62
C GLU A 86 1.24 14.14 15.08
N ASP A 87 0.82 13.13 14.32
CA ASP A 87 -0.30 12.27 14.70
C ASP A 87 0.00 11.53 16.01
N LEU A 88 1.21 11.00 16.13
CA LEU A 88 1.62 10.31 17.35
C LEU A 88 1.59 11.26 18.53
N GLN A 89 2.07 12.50 18.36
CA GLN A 89 2.05 13.50 19.42
C GLN A 89 0.62 13.78 19.89
N LYS A 90 -0.31 13.92 18.95
CA LYS A 90 -1.73 14.13 19.29
C LYS A 90 -2.33 12.93 20.03
N GLY A 91 -1.84 11.73 19.75
CA GLY A 91 -2.30 10.50 20.39
C GLY A 91 -1.65 10.21 21.74
N THR A 92 -0.61 10.93 22.12
CA THR A 92 0.14 10.68 23.35
C THR A 92 -0.72 10.68 24.62
N PRO A 93 -1.70 11.58 24.80
CA PRO A 93 -2.57 11.51 25.98
C PRO A 93 -3.28 10.17 26.15
N ALA A 94 -3.68 9.54 25.06
CA ALA A 94 -4.32 8.22 25.11
C ALA A 94 -3.34 7.12 25.56
N LEU A 95 -2.06 7.23 25.18
CA LEU A 95 -1.02 6.32 25.65
C LEU A 95 -0.85 6.44 27.17
N GLU A 96 -0.80 7.66 27.67
CA GLU A 96 -0.64 7.92 29.09
C GLU A 96 -1.83 7.44 29.90
N GLN A 97 -3.05 7.64 29.41
CA GLN A 97 -4.26 7.15 30.06
C GLN A 97 -4.28 5.62 30.11
N ALA A 98 -3.88 4.97 29.04
CA ALA A 98 -3.82 3.50 29.00
C ALA A 98 -2.78 2.98 29.98
N ALA A 99 -1.62 3.62 30.08
CA ALA A 99 -0.58 3.25 31.05
C ALA A 99 -1.08 3.38 32.50
N GLN A 100 -1.83 4.44 32.81
CA GLN A 100 -2.40 4.65 34.13
C GLN A 100 -3.47 3.60 34.47
N LYS A 101 -4.29 3.24 33.49
CA LYS A 101 -5.40 2.30 33.72
C LYS A 101 -4.95 0.84 33.76
N TYR A 102 -4.03 0.46 32.91
CA TYR A 102 -3.64 -0.95 32.70
C TYR A 102 -2.21 -1.26 33.13
N GLY A 103 -1.44 -0.25 33.34
CA GLY A 103 -0.05 -0.39 33.70
C GLY A 103 0.20 -0.76 35.12
#